data_b5c5b1fcb7e2e0332216ca406e1b61b1
#
_entry.id   b5c5b1fcb7e2e0332216ca406e1b61b1
#
_cell.length_a   1.000
_cell.length_b   1.000
_cell.length_c   1.000
_cell.angle_alpha   90.00
_cell.angle_beta   90.00
_cell.angle_gamma   90.00
#
_symmetry.space_group_name_H-M   'P 1'
#
loop_
_entity.id
_entity.type
_entity.pdbx_description
1 polymer ?
#
loop_
_entity_poly.entity_id
_entity_poly.type
_entity_poly.pdbx_seq_one_letter_code
_entity_poly.pdbx_strand_id
1 'polypeptide(L)'
;GIGMAEAFQKRIFEPFAQEHAGSRTKFAGTGLGMPITKKLVEKMSGTISFESKEGTGTTFVIRIPFRIDTDMKDRTEAEEKTETSIHGLHVLLTEDNELNMEIAEFVLQNEGAVVTKAWNGQKAVDIFRKNRPGEFDAILMDIMMPVMNGYEAAKMIRSLDREDAKVIPIIAMTAN
;
A
#
# COMPACT_ATOMS: atom_id res chain seq x y z
N GLY A 1 8.68 20.39 -11.58
CA GLY A 1 9.10 20.75 -10.20
C GLY A 1 9.96 22.03 -10.18
N ILE A 2 10.31 22.49 -8.98
CA ILE A 2 11.10 23.72 -8.80
C ILE A 2 12.61 23.55 -9.05
N GLY A 3 13.10 22.31 -9.15
CA GLY A 3 14.53 22.02 -9.23
C GLY A 3 15.25 22.22 -7.90
N MET A 4 16.58 22.23 -7.94
CA MET A 4 17.45 22.39 -6.77
C MET A 4 18.58 23.39 -7.09
N ALA A 5 18.89 24.27 -6.14
CA ALA A 5 20.04 25.15 -6.25
C ALA A 5 21.36 24.36 -6.32
N GLU A 6 22.34 24.84 -7.07
CA GLU A 6 23.60 24.13 -7.30
C GLU A 6 24.36 23.80 -6.00
N ALA A 7 24.30 24.70 -5.03
CA ALA A 7 24.91 24.48 -3.71
C ALA A 7 24.26 23.30 -2.95
N PHE A 8 22.95 23.10 -3.09
CA PHE A 8 22.23 22.01 -2.44
C PHE A 8 22.44 20.66 -3.16
N GLN A 9 22.58 20.67 -4.48
CA GLN A 9 22.83 19.47 -5.27
C GLN A 9 24.07 18.68 -4.78
N LYS A 10 25.09 19.37 -4.29
CA LYS A 10 26.30 18.73 -3.74
C LYS A 10 26.06 17.98 -2.43
N ARG A 11 24.98 18.31 -1.73
CA ARG A 11 24.67 17.84 -0.37
C ARG A 11 23.39 17.01 -0.28
N ILE A 12 22.69 16.80 -1.39
CA ILE A 12 21.36 16.14 -1.38
C ILE A 12 21.36 14.75 -0.72
N PHE A 13 22.50 14.05 -0.75
CA PHE A 13 22.66 12.73 -0.12
C PHE A 13 23.29 12.78 1.28
N GLU A 14 23.57 13.97 1.83
CA GLU A 14 24.01 14.09 3.21
C GLU A 14 22.83 13.96 4.18
N PRO A 15 22.99 13.27 5.32
CA PRO A 15 21.95 13.21 6.35
C PRO A 15 21.55 14.61 6.82
N PHE A 16 20.23 14.82 6.99
CA PHE A 16 19.64 16.07 7.47
C PHE A 16 19.82 17.28 6.51
N ALA A 17 20.32 17.07 5.29
CA ALA A 17 20.40 18.12 4.31
C ALA A 17 19.01 18.57 3.85
N GLN A 18 18.76 19.87 3.92
CA GLN A 18 17.54 20.52 3.46
C GLN A 18 17.91 21.81 2.71
N GLU A 19 17.24 22.08 1.60
CA GLU A 19 17.51 23.29 0.79
C GLU A 19 17.01 24.56 1.49
N HIS A 20 15.87 24.46 2.20
CA HIS A 20 15.27 25.56 2.94
C HIS A 20 15.01 25.13 4.40
N ALA A 21 15.95 25.41 5.28
CA ALA A 21 15.83 25.18 6.73
C ALA A 21 15.04 26.30 7.45
N GLY A 22 13.95 26.79 6.85
CA GLY A 22 13.13 27.86 7.41
C GLY A 22 11.83 27.32 8.02
N SER A 23 11.50 27.73 9.25
CA SER A 23 10.41 27.28 10.10
C SER A 23 8.98 27.52 9.59
N ARG A 24 8.75 27.74 8.31
CA ARG A 24 7.44 28.08 7.71
C ARG A 24 7.09 27.35 6.41
N THR A 25 7.82 26.31 6.02
CA THR A 25 7.41 25.55 4.83
C THR A 25 6.51 24.39 5.20
N LYS A 26 5.34 24.32 4.57
CA LYS A 26 4.33 23.23 4.67
C LYS A 26 4.89 21.83 4.34
N PHE A 27 6.17 21.71 3.99
CA PHE A 27 6.84 20.50 3.50
C PHE A 27 8.20 20.24 4.18
N ALA A 28 8.31 20.51 5.48
CA ALA A 28 9.53 20.22 6.24
C ALA A 28 9.68 18.70 6.44
N GLY A 29 10.48 18.07 5.58
CA GLY A 29 10.92 16.68 5.74
C GLY A 29 12.09 16.59 6.74
N THR A 30 12.46 15.38 7.17
CA THR A 30 13.59 15.14 8.10
C THR A 30 14.96 15.27 7.45
N GLY A 31 15.05 15.38 6.11
CA GLY A 31 16.31 15.34 5.37
C GLY A 31 16.97 13.95 5.36
N LEU A 32 16.26 12.90 5.75
CA LEU A 32 16.79 11.52 5.80
C LEU A 32 16.41 10.69 4.57
N GLY A 33 15.38 11.07 3.82
CA GLY A 33 14.88 10.26 2.71
C GLY A 33 15.93 9.97 1.64
N MET A 34 16.60 10.99 1.12
CA MET A 34 17.59 10.83 0.04
C MET A 34 18.85 10.04 0.46
N PRO A 35 19.44 10.27 1.66
CA PRO A 35 20.51 9.42 2.17
C PRO A 35 20.13 7.95 2.34
N ILE A 36 18.91 7.68 2.82
CA ILE A 36 18.39 6.32 2.98
C ILE A 36 18.21 5.66 1.61
N THR A 37 17.57 6.36 0.67
CA THR A 37 17.38 5.87 -0.70
C THR A 37 18.72 5.50 -1.35
N LYS A 38 19.73 6.38 -1.24
CA LYS A 38 21.06 6.09 -1.78
C LYS A 38 21.66 4.83 -1.16
N LYS A 39 21.61 4.70 0.17
CA LYS A 39 22.13 3.49 0.87
C LYS A 39 21.39 2.21 0.45
N LEU A 40 20.08 2.27 0.25
CA LEU A 40 19.30 1.11 -0.20
C LEU A 40 19.70 0.71 -1.62
N VAL A 41 19.79 1.67 -2.54
CA VAL A 41 20.22 1.42 -3.92
C VAL A 41 21.62 0.82 -3.95
N GLU A 42 22.57 1.36 -3.17
CA GLU A 42 23.93 0.84 -3.06
C GLU A 42 23.97 -0.58 -2.48
N LYS A 43 23.16 -0.87 -1.44
CA LYS A 43 23.00 -2.24 -0.91
C LYS A 43 22.47 -3.25 -1.93
N MET A 44 21.68 -2.79 -2.89
CA MET A 44 21.18 -3.59 -4.01
C MET A 44 22.16 -3.62 -5.19
N SER A 45 23.42 -3.20 -5.00
CA SER A 45 24.44 -3.10 -6.03
C SER A 45 24.05 -2.17 -7.18
N GLY A 46 23.16 -1.25 -6.93
CA GLY A 46 22.65 -0.26 -7.88
C GLY A 46 23.39 1.05 -7.85
N THR A 47 22.96 1.97 -8.69
CA THR A 47 23.45 3.36 -8.77
C THR A 47 22.29 4.32 -8.80
N ILE A 48 22.47 5.49 -8.17
CA ILE A 48 21.53 6.61 -8.23
C ILE A 48 22.26 7.86 -8.74
N SER A 49 21.68 8.53 -9.71
CA SER A 49 22.15 9.81 -10.25
C SER A 49 20.97 10.77 -10.39
N PHE A 50 21.24 12.03 -10.58
CA PHE A 50 20.20 13.03 -10.85
C PHE A 50 20.73 14.14 -11.74
N GLU A 51 19.79 14.80 -12.41
CA GLU A 51 19.97 16.06 -13.13
C GLU A 51 18.95 17.04 -12.58
N SER A 52 19.40 18.24 -12.22
CA SER A 52 18.51 19.27 -11.66
C SER A 52 18.90 20.66 -12.16
N LYS A 53 17.88 21.45 -12.45
CA LYS A 53 18.01 22.86 -12.78
C LYS A 53 16.94 23.64 -12.02
N GLU A 54 17.39 24.65 -11.26
CA GLU A 54 16.49 25.54 -10.53
C GLU A 54 15.47 26.19 -11.47
N GLY A 55 14.21 26.22 -11.08
CA GLY A 55 13.08 26.69 -11.87
C GLY A 55 12.58 25.73 -12.95
N THR A 56 13.29 24.62 -13.22
CA THR A 56 12.90 23.65 -14.27
C THR A 56 12.44 22.31 -13.68
N GLY A 57 13.17 21.78 -12.69
CA GLY A 57 12.85 20.53 -12.03
C GLY A 57 14.05 19.63 -11.78
N THR A 58 13.78 18.41 -11.34
CA THR A 58 14.80 17.39 -11.05
C THR A 58 14.37 16.04 -11.63
N THR A 59 15.29 15.35 -12.28
CA THR A 59 15.14 13.97 -12.74
C THR A 59 16.11 13.09 -11.97
N PHE A 60 15.61 12.05 -11.28
CA PHE A 60 16.43 11.01 -10.67
C PHE A 60 16.46 9.78 -11.56
N VAL A 61 17.63 9.18 -11.69
CA VAL A 61 17.83 7.92 -12.41
C VAL A 61 18.40 6.90 -11.44
N ILE A 62 17.67 5.81 -11.21
CA ILE A 62 18.08 4.69 -10.37
C ILE A 62 18.26 3.48 -11.28
N ARG A 63 19.41 2.82 -11.18
CA ARG A 63 19.70 1.57 -11.90
C ARG A 63 20.05 0.51 -10.88
N ILE A 64 19.30 -0.60 -10.89
CA ILE A 64 19.50 -1.73 -9.99
C ILE A 64 19.64 -2.99 -10.84
N PRO A 65 20.73 -3.77 -10.69
CA PRO A 65 20.87 -5.04 -11.36
C PRO A 65 20.01 -6.10 -10.66
N PHE A 66 19.18 -6.80 -11.42
CA PHE A 66 18.44 -7.95 -10.95
C PHE A 66 18.93 -9.21 -11.67
N ARG A 67 18.99 -10.32 -10.95
CA ARG A 67 19.17 -11.61 -11.61
C ARG A 67 17.87 -11.97 -12.30
N ILE A 68 17.98 -12.38 -13.56
CA ILE A 68 16.84 -12.96 -14.27
C ILE A 68 16.70 -14.38 -13.75
N ASP A 69 15.56 -14.72 -13.20
CA ASP A 69 15.22 -16.10 -12.84
C ASP A 69 14.93 -16.87 -14.14
N THR A 70 15.90 -17.66 -14.58
CA THR A 70 15.77 -18.47 -15.78
C THR A 70 14.93 -19.73 -15.55
N ASP A 71 14.67 -20.08 -14.28
CA ASP A 71 13.89 -21.28 -13.92
C ASP A 71 12.38 -21.01 -13.94
N MET A 72 11.98 -19.73 -14.13
CA MET A 72 10.57 -19.36 -14.28
C MET A 72 9.93 -19.89 -15.59
N LYS A 73 10.70 -20.31 -16.58
CA LYS A 73 10.12 -20.84 -17.82
C LYS A 73 9.30 -22.13 -17.63
N ASP A 74 9.65 -22.93 -16.61
CA ASP A 74 8.92 -24.17 -16.33
C ASP A 74 7.74 -24.00 -15.36
N ARG A 75 7.63 -22.83 -14.67
CA ARG A 75 6.48 -22.54 -13.79
C ARG A 75 5.29 -21.92 -14.51
N THR A 76 5.50 -21.29 -15.65
CA THR A 76 4.43 -20.63 -16.41
C THR A 76 3.62 -21.56 -17.31
N GLU A 77 4.07 -22.81 -17.54
CA GLU A 77 3.32 -23.78 -18.36
C GLU A 77 2.58 -24.86 -17.56
N ALA A 78 2.86 -24.99 -16.25
CA ALA A 78 2.21 -26.00 -15.39
C ALA A 78 1.13 -25.45 -14.45
N GLU A 79 1.05 -24.14 -14.25
CA GLU A 79 -0.14 -23.52 -13.67
C GLU A 79 -1.07 -23.20 -14.84
N GLU A 80 -1.98 -24.13 -15.20
CA GLU A 80 -3.22 -23.73 -15.83
C GLU A 80 -3.68 -22.47 -15.09
N LYS A 81 -3.70 -21.33 -15.81
CA LYS A 81 -4.39 -20.13 -15.36
C LYS A 81 -5.86 -20.55 -15.18
N THR A 82 -6.18 -21.12 -14.03
CA THR A 82 -7.50 -20.87 -13.49
C THR A 82 -7.53 -19.34 -13.35
N GLU A 83 -8.16 -18.68 -14.29
CA GLU A 83 -8.53 -17.28 -14.17
C GLU A 83 -9.38 -17.22 -12.88
N THR A 84 -8.73 -17.02 -11.75
CA THR A 84 -9.40 -16.75 -10.48
C THR A 84 -9.91 -15.33 -10.58
N SER A 85 -11.00 -15.18 -11.32
CA SER A 85 -11.69 -13.91 -11.43
C SER A 85 -12.37 -13.60 -10.11
N ILE A 86 -12.19 -12.40 -9.61
CA ILE A 86 -12.96 -11.88 -8.48
C ILE A 86 -14.27 -11.24 -8.92
N HIS A 87 -14.60 -11.38 -10.20
CA HIS A 87 -15.83 -10.84 -10.78
C HIS A 87 -17.08 -11.39 -10.06
N GLY A 88 -17.89 -10.47 -9.55
CA GLY A 88 -19.12 -10.81 -8.83
C GLY A 88 -18.92 -11.15 -7.35
N LEU A 89 -17.68 -11.27 -6.86
CA LEU A 89 -17.45 -11.46 -5.43
C LEU A 89 -17.86 -10.22 -4.64
N HIS A 90 -18.54 -10.43 -3.53
CA HIS A 90 -18.94 -9.38 -2.62
C HIS A 90 -17.91 -9.25 -1.49
N VAL A 91 -17.15 -8.16 -1.50
CA VAL A 91 -16.03 -7.89 -0.60
C VAL A 91 -16.41 -6.82 0.42
N LEU A 92 -16.21 -7.10 1.71
CA LEU A 92 -16.25 -6.10 2.77
C LEU A 92 -14.85 -5.49 2.91
N LEU A 93 -14.69 -4.26 2.42
CA LEU A 93 -13.44 -3.50 2.46
C LEU A 93 -13.41 -2.60 3.69
N THR A 94 -12.38 -2.76 4.54
CA THR A 94 -12.23 -2.00 5.78
C THR A 94 -10.92 -1.24 5.79
N GLU A 95 -11.01 0.09 5.82
CA GLU A 95 -9.90 1.04 5.74
C GLU A 95 -10.35 2.37 6.36
N ASP A 96 -9.52 3.05 7.13
CA ASP A 96 -9.86 4.33 7.76
C ASP A 96 -9.39 5.55 6.97
N ASN A 97 -8.42 5.37 6.08
CA ASN A 97 -7.92 6.43 5.21
C ASN A 97 -8.76 6.52 3.93
N GLU A 98 -9.33 7.69 3.66
CA GLU A 98 -10.22 7.93 2.52
C GLU A 98 -9.55 7.63 1.18
N LEU A 99 -8.29 8.06 0.99
CA LEU A 99 -7.56 7.84 -0.26
C LEU A 99 -7.26 6.35 -0.49
N ASN A 100 -6.83 5.63 0.57
CA ASN A 100 -6.58 4.19 0.48
C ASN A 100 -7.88 3.43 0.17
N MET A 101 -8.98 3.82 0.82
CA MET A 101 -10.31 3.26 0.58
C MET A 101 -10.72 3.42 -0.88
N GLU A 102 -10.58 4.62 -1.45
CA GLU A 102 -10.91 4.91 -2.85
C GLU A 102 -10.06 4.11 -3.84
N ILE A 103 -8.74 4.01 -3.57
CA ILE A 103 -7.82 3.24 -4.42
C ILE A 103 -8.18 1.76 -4.38
N ALA A 104 -8.37 1.18 -3.20
CA ALA A 104 -8.70 -0.23 -3.05
C ALA A 104 -10.08 -0.56 -3.66
N GLU A 105 -11.10 0.30 -3.43
CA GLU A 105 -12.41 0.18 -4.05
C GLU A 105 -12.31 0.19 -5.58
N PHE A 106 -11.59 1.16 -6.14
CA PHE A 106 -11.40 1.27 -7.59
C PHE A 106 -10.77 0.03 -8.20
N VAL A 107 -9.70 -0.50 -7.57
CA VAL A 107 -9.02 -1.72 -8.05
C VAL A 107 -9.95 -2.92 -8.04
N LEU A 108 -10.68 -3.12 -6.93
CA LEU A 108 -11.60 -4.26 -6.78
C LEU A 108 -12.77 -4.17 -7.75
N GLN A 109 -13.36 -2.99 -7.91
CA GLN A 109 -14.48 -2.78 -8.84
C GLN A 109 -14.05 -2.91 -10.30
N ASN A 110 -12.83 -2.49 -10.65
CA ASN A 110 -12.31 -2.65 -12.00
C ASN A 110 -12.13 -4.13 -12.39
N GLU A 111 -11.86 -5.00 -11.40
CA GLU A 111 -11.82 -6.45 -11.55
C GLU A 111 -13.22 -7.10 -11.40
N GLY A 112 -14.27 -6.30 -11.29
CA GLY A 112 -15.67 -6.74 -11.27
C GLY A 112 -16.21 -7.18 -9.91
N ALA A 113 -15.51 -6.92 -8.80
CA ALA A 113 -16.02 -7.19 -7.46
C ALA A 113 -17.08 -6.16 -7.03
N VAL A 114 -17.99 -6.58 -6.16
CA VAL A 114 -18.93 -5.71 -5.46
C VAL A 114 -18.33 -5.33 -4.11
N VAL A 115 -18.21 -4.05 -3.81
CA VAL A 115 -17.51 -3.57 -2.60
C VAL A 115 -18.50 -2.93 -1.64
N THR A 116 -18.47 -3.38 -0.38
CA THR A 116 -19.11 -2.69 0.75
C THR A 116 -18.02 -2.10 1.65
N LYS A 117 -18.11 -0.81 1.98
CA LYS A 117 -17.09 -0.08 2.73
C LYS A 117 -17.38 -0.02 4.23
N ALA A 118 -16.33 -0.20 5.04
CA ALA A 118 -16.33 0.02 6.48
C ALA A 118 -15.13 0.89 6.87
N TRP A 119 -15.36 1.97 7.58
CA TRP A 119 -14.35 2.99 7.91
C TRP A 119 -13.56 2.71 9.21
N ASN A 120 -13.77 1.61 9.85
CA ASN A 120 -13.02 1.08 11.00
C ASN A 120 -13.49 -0.33 11.34
N GLY A 121 -12.75 -1.01 12.21
CA GLY A 121 -13.08 -2.39 12.62
C GLY A 121 -14.46 -2.56 13.24
N GLN A 122 -14.93 -1.60 14.05
CA GLN A 122 -16.26 -1.66 14.65
C GLN A 122 -17.36 -1.63 13.59
N LYS A 123 -17.21 -0.78 12.57
CA LYS A 123 -18.16 -0.71 11.44
C LYS A 123 -18.16 -2.00 10.62
N ALA A 124 -16.98 -2.60 10.42
CA ALA A 124 -16.89 -3.90 9.73
C ALA A 124 -17.66 -4.99 10.48
N VAL A 125 -17.49 -5.09 11.79
CA VAL A 125 -18.23 -6.05 12.64
C VAL A 125 -19.73 -5.79 12.57
N ASP A 126 -20.16 -4.53 12.67
CA ASP A 126 -21.58 -4.17 12.64
C ASP A 126 -22.24 -4.47 11.28
N ILE A 127 -21.55 -4.17 10.19
CA ILE A 127 -22.01 -4.47 8.82
C ILE A 127 -22.10 -5.99 8.65
N PHE A 128 -21.04 -6.73 8.99
CA PHE A 128 -21.02 -8.19 8.86
C PHE A 128 -22.12 -8.85 9.68
N ARG A 129 -22.38 -8.35 10.91
CA ARG A 129 -23.45 -8.87 11.79
C ARG A 129 -24.85 -8.63 11.25
N LYS A 130 -25.09 -7.46 10.63
CA LYS A 130 -26.42 -7.04 10.14
C LYS A 130 -26.80 -7.70 8.83
N ASN A 131 -25.82 -8.07 8.02
CA ASN A 131 -26.05 -8.66 6.72
C ASN A 131 -26.36 -10.16 6.85
N ARG A 132 -26.95 -10.73 5.79
CA ARG A 132 -27.30 -12.15 5.75
C ARG A 132 -26.04 -13.01 5.82
N PRO A 133 -26.10 -14.19 6.45
CA PRO A 133 -25.02 -15.18 6.31
C PRO A 133 -24.75 -15.50 4.83
N GLY A 134 -23.44 -15.48 4.46
CA GLY A 134 -23.02 -15.70 3.09
C GLY A 134 -23.17 -14.50 2.15
N GLU A 135 -23.47 -13.31 2.67
CA GLU A 135 -23.54 -12.07 1.88
C GLU A 135 -22.16 -11.63 1.36
N PHE A 136 -21.10 -11.90 2.14
CA PHE A 136 -19.73 -11.55 1.77
C PHE A 136 -18.92 -12.80 1.47
N ASP A 137 -18.11 -12.72 0.41
CA ASP A 137 -17.18 -13.77 0.00
C ASP A 137 -15.82 -13.61 0.68
N ALA A 138 -15.41 -12.36 0.97
CA ALA A 138 -14.16 -12.05 1.66
C ALA A 138 -14.25 -10.72 2.41
N ILE A 139 -13.34 -10.55 3.39
CA ILE A 139 -13.13 -9.29 4.10
C ILE A 139 -11.69 -8.87 3.88
N LEU A 140 -11.48 -7.67 3.32
CA LEU A 140 -10.19 -6.99 3.30
C LEU A 140 -10.14 -6.04 4.49
N MET A 141 -9.15 -6.24 5.36
CA MET A 141 -9.09 -5.61 6.67
C MET A 141 -7.76 -4.91 6.89
N ASP A 142 -7.76 -3.58 6.96
CA ASP A 142 -6.60 -2.87 7.48
C ASP A 142 -6.37 -3.21 8.95
N ILE A 143 -5.09 -3.34 9.30
CA ILE A 143 -4.67 -3.69 10.66
C ILE A 143 -4.73 -2.47 11.57
N MET A 144 -4.28 -1.31 11.09
CA MET A 144 -4.03 -0.12 11.91
C MET A 144 -5.13 0.93 11.77
N MET A 145 -6.26 0.71 12.44
CA MET A 145 -7.40 1.63 12.40
C MET A 145 -7.77 2.17 13.79
N PRO A 146 -8.34 3.39 13.85
CA PRO A 146 -8.89 3.94 15.09
C PRO A 146 -10.16 3.19 15.52
N VAL A 147 -10.58 3.39 16.79
CA VAL A 147 -11.77 2.82 17.43
C VAL A 147 -11.66 1.32 17.69
N MET A 148 -11.40 0.53 16.65
CA MET A 148 -11.17 -0.91 16.72
C MET A 148 -10.21 -1.29 15.60
N ASN A 149 -9.08 -1.87 15.95
CA ASN A 149 -8.09 -2.33 14.99
C ASN A 149 -8.53 -3.62 14.27
N GLY A 150 -7.82 -3.98 13.18
CA GLY A 150 -8.19 -5.12 12.36
C GLY A 150 -8.11 -6.47 13.07
N TYR A 151 -7.17 -6.64 14.01
CA TYR A 151 -7.08 -7.87 14.80
C TYR A 151 -8.26 -8.05 15.74
N GLU A 152 -8.69 -6.97 16.40
CA GLU A 152 -9.86 -6.98 17.28
C GLU A 152 -11.13 -7.25 16.48
N ALA A 153 -11.29 -6.58 15.33
CA ALA A 153 -12.41 -6.79 14.43
C ALA A 153 -12.49 -8.24 13.92
N ALA A 154 -11.38 -8.81 13.49
CA ALA A 154 -11.32 -10.19 13.05
C ALA A 154 -11.70 -11.17 14.17
N LYS A 155 -11.20 -10.97 15.40
CA LYS A 155 -11.59 -11.79 16.57
C LYS A 155 -13.08 -11.69 16.85
N MET A 156 -13.65 -10.49 16.82
CA MET A 156 -15.07 -10.27 17.03
C MET A 156 -15.91 -10.95 15.96
N ILE A 157 -15.55 -10.81 14.68
CA ILE A 157 -16.23 -11.50 13.58
C ILE A 157 -16.20 -13.02 13.81
N ARG A 158 -15.01 -13.59 14.10
CA ARG A 158 -14.84 -15.04 14.35
C ARG A 158 -15.64 -15.54 15.57
N SER A 159 -15.96 -14.66 16.53
CA SER A 159 -16.74 -15.00 17.73
C SER A 159 -18.26 -14.93 17.53
N LEU A 160 -18.72 -14.44 16.39
CA LEU A 160 -20.16 -14.39 16.11
C LEU A 160 -20.73 -15.81 15.97
N ASP A 161 -21.95 -16.01 16.47
CA ASP A 161 -22.68 -17.27 16.34
C ASP A 161 -23.29 -17.41 14.95
N ARG A 162 -22.38 -17.56 13.95
CA ARG A 162 -22.69 -17.71 12.51
C ARG A 162 -21.67 -18.64 11.87
N GLU A 163 -22.13 -19.57 11.04
CA GLU A 163 -21.23 -20.52 10.39
C GLU A 163 -20.25 -19.83 9.41
N ASP A 164 -20.72 -18.86 8.63
CA ASP A 164 -19.89 -18.11 7.70
C ASP A 164 -18.81 -17.25 8.40
N ALA A 165 -19.07 -16.77 9.61
CA ALA A 165 -18.10 -16.05 10.40
C ALA A 165 -16.86 -16.86 10.77
N LYS A 166 -16.97 -18.18 10.83
CA LYS A 166 -15.86 -19.08 11.16
C LYS A 166 -14.94 -19.32 9.97
N VAL A 167 -15.47 -19.26 8.75
CA VAL A 167 -14.77 -19.70 7.53
C VAL A 167 -14.47 -18.57 6.54
N ILE A 168 -15.18 -17.44 6.58
CA ILE A 168 -14.96 -16.35 5.63
C ILE A 168 -13.48 -15.92 5.59
N PRO A 169 -12.86 -15.80 4.40
CA PRO A 169 -11.53 -15.27 4.29
C PRO A 169 -11.46 -13.84 4.85
N ILE A 170 -10.54 -13.61 5.80
CA ILE A 170 -10.19 -12.26 6.28
C ILE A 170 -8.75 -12.04 5.89
N ILE A 171 -8.53 -11.15 4.94
CA ILE A 171 -7.24 -10.84 4.36
C ILE A 171 -6.76 -9.52 4.96
N ALA A 172 -5.63 -9.57 5.66
CA ALA A 172 -5.04 -8.38 6.24
C ALA A 172 -4.43 -7.50 5.14
N MET A 173 -4.73 -6.21 5.20
CA MET A 173 -4.03 -5.18 4.44
C MET A 173 -3.08 -4.46 5.39
N THR A 174 -1.86 -4.21 4.96
CA THR A 174 -0.88 -3.45 5.74
C THR A 174 0.02 -2.66 4.82
N ALA A 175 0.28 -1.43 5.20
CA ALA A 175 1.19 -0.53 4.49
C ALA A 175 2.66 -0.67 4.96
N ASN A 176 2.98 -1.62 5.85
CA ASN A 176 4.32 -1.88 6.38
C ASN A 176 4.85 -3.23 5.90
#